data_4d3f8e4bb2b5140e8154eb07bcdd9a7b
#
_entry.id   4d3f8e4bb2b5140e8154eb07bcdd9a7b
#
_cell.length_a   1.000
_cell.length_b   1.000
_cell.length_c   1.000
_cell.angle_alpha   90.00
_cell.angle_beta   90.00
_cell.angle_gamma   90.00
#
_symmetry.space_group_name_H-M   'P 1'
#
loop_
_entity.id
_entity.type
_entity.pdbx_description
1 polymer ?
#
loop_
_entity_poly.entity_id
_entity_poly.type
_entity_poly.pdbx_seq_one_letter_code
_entity_poly.pdbx_strand_id
1 'polypeptide(L)'
;VWGHELTKCLQEIFKTGVDGVISDQPTSNKKYCAGIAAAEWSGKLSGGSDLIRAMQRWAGVTADGYLGPQTIRALQKKLGTPVDGVISYPSAMVKALQEWCNRQ
;
A
#
# COMPACT_ATOMS: atom_id res chain seq x y z
N VAL A 1 11.95 -2.83 -1.83
CA VAL A 1 11.05 -1.77 -2.35
C VAL A 1 9.69 -2.36 -2.74
N TRP A 2 8.65 -1.58 -2.57
CA TRP A 2 7.31 -1.96 -3.00
C TRP A 2 7.18 -1.63 -4.49
N GLY A 3 7.50 -2.60 -5.32
CA GLY A 3 7.46 -2.45 -6.78
C GLY A 3 6.28 -3.15 -7.41
N HIS A 4 6.34 -3.33 -8.72
CA HIS A 4 5.25 -3.94 -9.48
C HIS A 4 4.97 -5.39 -9.10
N GLU A 5 6.01 -6.17 -8.80
CA GLU A 5 5.85 -7.59 -8.46
C GLU A 5 5.07 -7.78 -7.15
N LEU A 6 5.42 -7.02 -6.12
CA LEU A 6 4.68 -7.07 -4.85
C LEU A 6 3.24 -6.59 -5.05
N THR A 7 3.06 -5.53 -5.83
CA THR A 7 1.72 -5.00 -6.11
C THR A 7 0.86 -6.05 -6.82
N LYS A 8 1.39 -6.73 -7.82
CA LYS A 8 0.66 -7.82 -8.52
C LYS A 8 0.27 -8.94 -7.56
N CYS A 9 1.20 -9.35 -6.71
CA CYS A 9 0.94 -10.41 -5.72
C CYS A 9 -0.21 -10.01 -4.79
N LEU A 10 -0.20 -8.79 -4.29
CA LEU A 10 -1.25 -8.27 -3.42
C LEU A 10 -2.59 -8.20 -4.16
N GLN A 11 -2.57 -7.73 -5.41
CA GLN A 11 -3.78 -7.64 -6.23
C GLN A 11 -4.42 -9.01 -6.44
N GLU A 12 -3.62 -10.03 -6.68
CA GLU A 12 -4.11 -11.41 -6.80
C GLU A 12 -4.71 -11.91 -5.50
N ILE A 13 -4.03 -11.70 -4.37
CA ILE A 13 -4.49 -12.14 -3.05
C ILE A 13 -5.81 -11.45 -2.67
N PHE A 14 -5.89 -10.15 -2.87
CA PHE A 14 -7.08 -9.36 -2.54
C PHE A 14 -8.14 -9.35 -3.64
N LYS A 15 -7.87 -10.05 -4.75
CA LYS A 15 -8.83 -10.24 -5.87
C LYS A 15 -9.29 -8.92 -6.51
N THR A 16 -8.33 -8.05 -6.73
CA THR A 16 -8.54 -6.80 -7.49
C THR A 16 -7.93 -6.94 -8.89
N GLY A 17 -8.13 -5.96 -9.75
CA GLY A 17 -7.51 -5.97 -11.08
C GLY A 17 -5.99 -6.03 -10.95
N VAL A 18 -5.33 -6.91 -11.73
CA VAL A 18 -3.89 -7.16 -11.62
C VAL A 18 -3.14 -6.43 -12.74
N ASP A 19 -2.64 -5.24 -12.41
CA ASP A 19 -1.85 -4.44 -13.36
C ASP A 19 -0.48 -4.04 -12.80
N GLY A 20 -0.22 -4.36 -11.52
CA GLY A 20 1.06 -4.04 -10.88
C GLY A 20 1.21 -2.59 -10.48
N VAL A 21 0.13 -1.82 -10.46
CA VAL A 21 0.17 -0.38 -10.18
C VAL A 21 -0.81 -0.03 -9.06
N ILE A 22 -0.36 0.80 -8.13
CA ILE A 22 -1.24 1.43 -7.15
C ILE A 22 -1.71 2.74 -7.78
N SER A 23 -2.91 2.74 -8.33
CA SER A 23 -3.43 3.85 -9.11
C SER A 23 -3.99 4.98 -8.24
N ASP A 24 -4.06 6.17 -8.81
CA ASP A 24 -4.84 7.31 -8.32
C ASP A 24 -4.52 7.70 -6.87
N GLN A 25 -3.22 7.90 -6.57
CA GLN A 25 -2.80 8.28 -5.23
C GLN A 25 -2.51 9.79 -5.16
N PRO A 26 -2.92 10.47 -4.07
CA PRO A 26 -2.67 11.91 -3.97
C PRO A 26 -1.18 12.21 -3.88
N THR A 27 -0.74 13.17 -4.67
CA THR A 27 0.66 13.62 -4.68
C THR A 27 1.11 14.04 -3.27
N SER A 28 0.20 14.57 -2.46
CA SER A 28 0.49 14.97 -1.09
C SER A 28 0.93 13.82 -0.20
N ASN A 29 0.60 12.57 -0.56
CA ASN A 29 1.01 11.38 0.20
C ASN A 29 2.36 10.81 -0.24
N LYS A 30 2.92 11.30 -1.35
CA LYS A 30 4.18 10.78 -1.89
C LYS A 30 5.32 10.84 -0.88
N LYS A 31 5.36 11.89 -0.08
CA LYS A 31 6.40 12.09 0.94
C LYS A 31 6.41 11.01 2.02
N TYR A 32 5.30 10.30 2.21
CA TYR A 32 5.21 9.20 3.18
C TYR A 32 5.54 7.85 2.57
N CYS A 33 5.81 7.80 1.27
CA CYS A 33 5.87 6.56 0.50
C CYS A 33 7.15 6.41 -0.32
N ALA A 34 8.28 6.83 0.24
CA ALA A 34 9.58 6.75 -0.46
C ALA A 34 9.93 5.32 -0.87
N GLY A 35 9.45 4.31 -0.13
CA GLY A 35 9.71 2.90 -0.44
C GLY A 35 8.81 2.30 -1.50
N ILE A 36 7.90 3.07 -2.09
CA ILE A 36 6.98 2.58 -3.13
C ILE A 36 7.44 3.07 -4.50
N ALA A 37 7.63 2.13 -5.42
CA ALA A 37 7.99 2.43 -6.80
C ALA A 37 6.82 2.27 -7.78
N ALA A 38 5.75 1.59 -7.36
CA ALA A 38 4.66 1.16 -8.25
C ALA A 38 3.39 2.03 -8.14
N ALA A 39 3.47 3.20 -7.54
CA ALA A 39 2.30 4.07 -7.37
C ALA A 39 2.23 5.14 -8.46
N GLU A 40 1.00 5.49 -8.82
CA GLU A 40 0.70 6.63 -9.70
C GLU A 40 0.26 7.80 -8.82
N TRP A 41 1.00 8.90 -8.89
CA TRP A 41 0.74 10.08 -8.07
C TRP A 41 0.02 11.13 -8.93
N SER A 42 -1.08 11.65 -8.41
CA SER A 42 -1.90 12.62 -9.14
C SER A 42 -2.40 13.74 -8.24
N GLY A 43 -2.50 14.94 -8.79
CA GLY A 43 -3.16 16.06 -8.13
C GLY A 43 -4.68 16.06 -8.33
N LYS A 44 -5.15 15.18 -9.21
CA LYS A 44 -6.58 15.10 -9.58
C LYS A 44 -7.06 13.68 -9.33
N LEU A 45 -7.77 13.47 -8.23
CA LEU A 45 -8.15 12.13 -7.79
C LEU A 45 -9.50 11.70 -8.36
N SER A 46 -9.64 10.39 -8.62
CA SER A 46 -10.87 9.81 -9.18
C SER A 46 -11.36 8.59 -8.37
N GLY A 47 -11.11 8.57 -7.06
CA GLY A 47 -11.65 7.56 -6.16
C GLY A 47 -10.65 6.60 -5.55
N GLY A 48 -9.36 6.71 -5.89
CA GLY A 48 -8.32 5.92 -5.27
C GLY A 48 -8.11 4.54 -5.89
N SER A 49 -7.37 3.70 -5.19
CA SER A 49 -6.99 2.36 -5.65
C SER A 49 -7.87 1.29 -5.03
N ASP A 50 -8.37 0.37 -5.87
CA ASP A 50 -9.12 -0.79 -5.39
C ASP A 50 -8.29 -1.68 -4.48
N LEU A 51 -6.99 -1.84 -4.80
CA LEU A 51 -6.07 -2.60 -3.96
C LEU A 51 -5.95 -1.96 -2.58
N ILE A 52 -5.76 -0.65 -2.52
CA ILE A 52 -5.62 0.05 -1.24
C ILE A 52 -6.91 -0.05 -0.43
N ARG A 53 -8.08 0.07 -1.06
CA ARG A 53 -9.35 -0.13 -0.36
C ARG A 53 -9.45 -1.53 0.27
N ALA A 54 -9.05 -2.55 -0.47
CA ALA A 54 -9.06 -3.93 0.04
C ALA A 54 -8.09 -4.09 1.22
N MET A 55 -6.91 -3.52 1.12
CA MET A 55 -5.92 -3.55 2.19
C MET A 55 -6.39 -2.78 3.43
N GLN A 56 -7.08 -1.67 3.22
CA GLN A 56 -7.65 -0.88 4.32
C GLN A 56 -8.70 -1.68 5.08
N ARG A 57 -9.58 -2.40 4.39
CA ARG A 57 -10.56 -3.28 5.02
C ARG A 57 -9.86 -4.39 5.81
N TRP A 58 -8.83 -4.97 5.23
CA TRP A 58 -8.03 -5.99 5.89
C TRP A 58 -7.36 -5.46 7.16
N ALA A 59 -6.90 -4.21 7.15
CA ALA A 59 -6.25 -3.57 8.29
C ALA A 59 -7.25 -2.94 9.28
N GLY A 60 -8.54 -2.88 8.95
CA GLY A 60 -9.57 -2.38 9.83
C GLY A 60 -9.70 -0.86 9.89
N VAL A 61 -9.34 -0.15 8.82
CA VAL A 61 -9.48 1.31 8.72
C VAL A 61 -10.43 1.69 7.59
N THR A 62 -10.82 2.97 7.54
CA THR A 62 -11.70 3.50 6.50
C THR A 62 -11.11 3.23 5.11
N ALA A 63 -11.92 2.64 4.25
CA ALA A 63 -11.49 2.23 2.90
C ALA A 63 -11.77 3.35 1.90
N ASP A 64 -10.92 4.37 1.89
CA ASP A 64 -11.04 5.51 0.96
C ASP A 64 -10.19 5.35 -0.30
N GLY A 65 -9.35 4.32 -0.36
CA GLY A 65 -8.53 4.04 -1.52
C GLY A 65 -7.22 4.81 -1.58
N TYR A 66 -6.89 5.58 -0.56
CA TYR A 66 -5.68 6.42 -0.53
C TYR A 66 -4.71 5.94 0.54
N LEU A 67 -3.44 5.82 0.15
CA LEU A 67 -2.37 5.33 1.03
C LEU A 67 -1.72 6.51 1.76
N GLY A 68 -2.39 6.99 2.79
CA GLY A 68 -1.89 8.06 3.66
C GLY A 68 -1.26 7.52 4.93
N PRO A 69 -0.74 8.41 5.81
CA PRO A 69 -0.07 7.98 7.04
C PRO A 69 -0.93 7.10 7.95
N GLN A 70 -2.21 7.38 8.04
CA GLN A 70 -3.14 6.62 8.88
C GLN A 70 -3.25 5.18 8.40
N THR A 71 -3.40 4.98 7.08
CA THR A 71 -3.45 3.66 6.47
C THR A 71 -2.11 2.93 6.64
N ILE A 72 -1.00 3.65 6.45
CA ILE A 72 0.33 3.06 6.61
C ILE A 72 0.53 2.56 8.04
N ARG A 73 0.14 3.36 9.05
CA ARG A 73 0.22 2.94 10.46
C ARG A 73 -0.60 1.68 10.71
N ALA A 74 -1.80 1.61 10.15
CA ALA A 74 -2.66 0.44 10.31
C ALA A 74 -2.03 -0.82 9.71
N LEU A 75 -1.42 -0.69 8.53
CA LEU A 75 -0.73 -1.81 7.88
C LEU A 75 0.51 -2.23 8.67
N GLN A 76 1.29 -1.27 9.16
CA GLN A 76 2.46 -1.55 10.00
C GLN A 76 2.07 -2.32 11.26
N LYS A 77 1.00 -1.89 11.91
CA LYS A 77 0.46 -2.54 13.09
C LYS A 77 -0.02 -3.95 12.77
N LYS A 78 -0.73 -4.13 11.66
CA LYS A 78 -1.23 -5.43 11.23
C LYS A 78 -0.10 -6.41 10.97
N LEU A 79 1.02 -5.92 10.41
CA LEU A 79 2.18 -6.73 10.07
C LEU A 79 3.18 -6.89 11.23
N GLY A 80 2.96 -6.19 12.35
CA GLY A 80 3.84 -6.28 13.51
C GLY A 80 5.16 -5.57 13.36
N THR A 81 5.23 -4.55 12.52
CA THR A 81 6.44 -3.76 12.30
C THR A 81 6.36 -2.41 13.03
N PRO A 82 7.48 -1.66 13.16
CA PRO A 82 7.42 -0.34 13.78
C PRO A 82 6.37 0.56 13.10
N VAL A 83 5.63 1.32 13.92
CA VAL A 83 4.50 2.12 13.47
C VAL A 83 4.89 3.60 13.46
N ASP A 84 5.30 4.10 12.30
CA ASP A 84 5.71 5.49 12.13
C ASP A 84 4.92 6.25 11.05
N GLY A 85 4.05 5.55 10.32
CA GLY A 85 3.22 6.16 9.28
C GLY A 85 3.96 6.49 7.99
N VAL A 86 5.13 5.90 7.78
CA VAL A 86 5.97 6.15 6.60
C VAL A 86 6.46 4.82 6.03
N ILE A 87 6.42 4.71 4.71
CA ILE A 87 7.03 3.59 3.99
C ILE A 87 8.37 4.08 3.47
N SER A 88 9.43 3.76 4.21
CA SER A 88 10.79 4.19 3.90
C SER A 88 11.47 3.23 2.94
N TYR A 89 12.69 3.54 2.55
CA TYR A 89 13.53 2.66 1.76
C TYR A 89 14.90 2.56 2.44
N PRO A 90 15.28 1.35 2.92
CA PRO A 90 14.47 0.12 3.01
C PRO A 90 13.37 0.22 4.07
N SER A 91 12.35 -0.65 3.98
CA SER A 91 11.19 -0.63 4.87
C SER A 91 10.95 -2.00 5.50
N ALA A 92 10.88 -2.04 6.83
CA ALA A 92 10.51 -3.26 7.56
C ALA A 92 9.09 -3.70 7.20
N MET A 93 8.17 -2.75 6.99
CA MET A 93 6.79 -3.05 6.60
C MET A 93 6.73 -3.71 5.22
N VAL A 94 7.48 -3.19 4.24
CA VAL A 94 7.50 -3.75 2.88
C VAL A 94 8.06 -5.17 2.91
N LYS A 95 9.13 -5.40 3.67
CA LYS A 95 9.71 -6.73 3.84
C LYS A 95 8.71 -7.71 4.45
N ALA A 96 8.03 -7.30 5.52
CA ALA A 96 7.01 -8.11 6.18
C ALA A 96 5.85 -8.40 5.24
N LEU A 97 5.45 -7.43 4.43
CA LEU A 97 4.38 -7.59 3.45
C LEU A 97 4.75 -8.57 2.35
N GLN A 98 6.00 -8.52 1.87
CA GLN A 98 6.52 -9.49 0.89
C GLN A 98 6.51 -10.91 1.47
N GLU A 99 6.97 -11.08 2.70
CA GLU A 99 6.96 -12.37 3.39
C GLU A 99 5.54 -12.89 3.58
N TRP A 100 4.62 -12.01 3.94
CA TRP A 100 3.21 -12.37 4.08
C TRP A 100 2.62 -12.83 2.75
N CYS A 101 2.90 -12.10 1.65
CA CYS A 101 2.47 -12.50 0.30
C CYS A 101 2.97 -13.88 -0.07
N ASN A 102 4.22 -14.19 0.24
CA ASN A 102 4.83 -15.47 -0.11
C ASN A 102 4.22 -16.65 0.64
N ARG A 103 3.54 -16.39 1.75
CA ARG A 103 2.89 -17.44 2.56
C ARG A 103 1.44 -17.69 2.17
N GLN A 104 0.87 -16.90 1.27
CA GLN A 104 -0.54 -17.04 0.87
C GLN A 104 -0.76 -18.03 -0.27
#